data_5ac26676cf4efcb9a17f16dcc75167c8
#
_entry.id   5ac26676cf4efcb9a17f16dcc75167c8
#
_cell.length_a   1.000
_cell.length_b   1.000
_cell.length_c   1.000
_cell.angle_alpha   90.00
_cell.angle_beta   90.00
_cell.angle_gamma   90.00
#
_symmetry.space_group_name_H-M   'P 1'
#
loop_
_entity.id
_entity.type
_entity.pdbx_description
1 polymer ?
#
loop_
_entity_poly.entity_id
_entity_poly.type
_entity_poly.pdbx_seq_one_letter_code
_entity_poly.pdbx_strand_id
1 'polypeptide(L)'
;MIMRGAGGRRGGAGGDTLAGVLERVTVTRYVTPLREGGSLPALVEADNLGTYVAKFRGAGQGPLALVAEIIAGELGRRLGLRVPDLVLADLDPQIAASEPDPEIQDLLRASEGLNLGVDFLPGAAGFDPLGWTADKAFASQVLWFDTLVQNVDRTWRNPNLLVWHGKIWLIDHGAALYFHHNPVTADPLKPFDATQHVLAARGLPGLDEAHATLAPLVTEGMLEEVARLVPAEWFGEVGGAGYVAYLRRRAAVVPEVIRA
;
A
#
# COMPACT_ATOMS: atom_id res chain seq x y z
N MET A 1 39.21 3.09 -31.80
CA MET A 1 37.98 2.62 -32.46
C MET A 1 36.89 2.63 -31.42
N ILE A 2 36.09 3.72 -31.44
CA ILE A 2 35.11 4.08 -30.41
C ILE A 2 33.77 3.50 -30.82
N MET A 3 33.21 2.58 -30.03
CA MET A 3 31.82 2.16 -30.20
C MET A 3 30.95 2.93 -29.20
N ARG A 4 30.14 3.82 -29.74
CA ARG A 4 29.01 4.48 -29.05
C ARG A 4 27.86 3.49 -28.94
N GLY A 5 27.49 3.11 -27.75
CA GLY A 5 26.25 2.42 -27.45
C GLY A 5 25.24 3.43 -26.90
N ALA A 6 24.34 3.89 -27.74
CA ALA A 6 23.17 4.64 -27.34
C ALA A 6 22.10 3.67 -26.82
N GLY A 7 21.66 3.84 -25.60
CA GLY A 7 20.55 3.09 -24.98
C GLY A 7 19.88 3.95 -23.93
N GLY A 8 19.28 5.06 -24.37
CA GLY A 8 18.36 5.83 -23.54
C GLY A 8 17.08 5.02 -23.38
N ARG A 9 16.85 4.42 -22.23
CA ARG A 9 15.53 3.94 -21.83
C ARG A 9 14.76 5.12 -21.27
N ARG A 10 13.65 5.38 -21.88
CA ARG A 10 12.64 6.37 -21.49
C ARG A 10 12.17 6.00 -20.08
N GLY A 11 12.09 7.00 -19.19
CA GLY A 11 11.43 6.87 -17.89
C GLY A 11 10.03 6.31 -18.09
N GLY A 12 9.67 5.32 -17.27
CA GLY A 12 8.37 4.70 -17.31
C GLY A 12 7.29 5.77 -17.18
N ALA A 13 6.55 5.97 -18.24
CA ALA A 13 5.25 6.59 -18.18
C ALA A 13 4.41 5.69 -17.27
N GLY A 14 3.77 6.27 -16.26
CA GLY A 14 2.76 5.59 -15.47
C GLY A 14 1.81 4.89 -16.42
N GLY A 15 1.73 3.58 -16.33
CA GLY A 15 0.78 2.82 -17.11
C GLY A 15 -0.60 3.34 -16.78
N ASP A 16 -1.31 3.86 -17.79
CA ASP A 16 -2.76 4.06 -17.71
C ASP A 16 -3.35 2.71 -17.27
N THR A 17 -3.70 2.58 -16.01
CA THR A 17 -4.52 1.49 -15.53
C THR A 17 -5.80 1.58 -16.33
N LEU A 18 -5.98 0.68 -17.29
CA LEU A 18 -7.23 0.55 -18.05
C LEU A 18 -8.36 0.53 -17.01
N ALA A 19 -9.26 1.49 -17.10
CA ALA A 19 -10.24 1.84 -16.09
C ALA A 19 -10.84 0.60 -15.40
N GLY A 20 -10.45 0.35 -14.16
CA GLY A 20 -11.19 -0.50 -13.24
C GLY A 20 -10.62 -1.87 -12.87
N VAL A 21 -9.41 -2.28 -13.30
CA VAL A 21 -8.80 -3.58 -12.91
C VAL A 21 -7.30 -3.42 -12.71
N LEU A 22 -6.74 -4.03 -11.65
CA LEU A 22 -5.29 -4.16 -11.50
C LEU A 22 -4.74 -5.10 -12.57
N GLU A 23 -3.55 -4.80 -13.11
CA GLU A 23 -2.83 -5.71 -14.00
C GLU A 23 -2.64 -7.06 -13.30
N ARG A 24 -2.86 -8.15 -14.03
CA ARG A 24 -2.58 -9.50 -13.54
C ARG A 24 -1.29 -10.01 -14.19
N VAL A 25 -0.36 -10.47 -13.37
CA VAL A 25 0.92 -11.00 -13.78
C VAL A 25 1.13 -12.40 -13.21
N THR A 26 1.92 -13.23 -13.88
CA THR A 26 2.31 -14.56 -13.37
C THR A 26 3.71 -14.47 -12.77
N VAL A 27 3.86 -14.92 -11.53
CA VAL A 27 5.18 -15.01 -10.88
C VAL A 27 5.99 -16.11 -11.59
N THR A 28 7.12 -15.72 -12.16
CA THR A 28 8.03 -16.63 -12.88
C THR A 28 9.23 -17.07 -12.06
N ARG A 29 9.60 -16.27 -11.05
CA ARG A 29 10.74 -16.56 -10.17
C ARG A 29 10.55 -15.96 -8.79
N TYR A 30 10.76 -16.76 -7.75
CA TYR A 30 11.00 -16.30 -6.40
C TYR A 30 12.48 -15.93 -6.25
N VAL A 31 12.76 -14.70 -5.82
CA VAL A 31 14.15 -14.20 -5.74
C VAL A 31 14.71 -14.34 -4.34
N THR A 32 14.04 -13.72 -3.34
CA THR A 32 14.50 -13.75 -1.96
C THR A 32 13.40 -13.28 -1.01
N PRO A 33 13.31 -13.83 0.22
CA PRO A 33 12.44 -13.28 1.25
C PRO A 33 12.96 -11.91 1.72
N LEU A 34 12.03 -11.01 2.01
CA LEU A 34 12.31 -9.78 2.72
C LEU A 34 11.98 -10.00 4.20
N ARG A 35 12.98 -10.23 5.02
CA ARG A 35 12.81 -10.64 6.43
C ARG A 35 12.41 -9.50 7.37
N GLU A 36 12.15 -8.32 6.84
CA GLU A 36 11.65 -7.16 7.58
C GLU A 36 10.12 -7.19 7.55
N GLY A 37 9.50 -7.40 8.72
CA GLY A 37 8.05 -7.46 8.88
C GLY A 37 7.48 -8.86 9.11
N GLY A 38 6.37 -8.95 9.86
CA GLY A 38 5.74 -10.21 10.30
C GLY A 38 4.99 -10.99 9.22
N SER A 39 4.90 -10.48 7.98
CA SER A 39 4.16 -11.10 6.87
C SER A 39 5.06 -11.82 5.85
N LEU A 40 6.39 -11.86 6.05
CA LEU A 40 7.38 -12.47 5.17
C LEU A 40 7.15 -12.15 3.67
N PRO A 41 7.11 -10.88 3.26
CA PRO A 41 7.01 -10.56 1.85
C PRO A 41 8.29 -11.02 1.10
N ALA A 42 8.21 -11.13 -0.22
CA ALA A 42 9.35 -11.57 -1.00
C ALA A 42 9.53 -10.77 -2.29
N LEU A 43 10.77 -10.66 -2.75
CA LEU A 43 11.07 -10.18 -4.07
C LEU A 43 10.80 -11.28 -5.09
N VAL A 44 9.99 -10.97 -6.11
CA VAL A 44 9.64 -11.90 -7.20
C VAL A 44 9.80 -11.23 -8.55
N GLU A 45 10.03 -12.03 -9.58
CA GLU A 45 9.97 -11.61 -10.98
C GLU A 45 8.70 -12.19 -11.63
N ALA A 46 8.14 -11.46 -12.59
CA ALA A 46 6.91 -11.84 -13.27
C ALA A 46 7.10 -11.92 -14.79
N ASP A 47 6.10 -12.47 -15.47
CA ASP A 47 6.06 -12.71 -16.92
C ASP A 47 6.07 -11.43 -17.77
N ASN A 48 5.66 -10.29 -17.19
CA ASN A 48 5.77 -8.97 -17.81
C ASN A 48 7.16 -8.33 -17.68
N LEU A 49 8.17 -9.07 -17.23
CA LEU A 49 9.53 -8.62 -16.92
C LEU A 49 9.62 -7.63 -15.75
N GLY A 50 8.56 -7.46 -15.01
CA GLY A 50 8.52 -6.66 -13.79
C GLY A 50 9.13 -7.39 -12.59
N THR A 51 9.59 -6.61 -11.62
CA THR A 51 10.05 -7.10 -10.32
C THR A 51 9.16 -6.50 -9.25
N TYR A 52 8.63 -7.33 -8.36
CA TYR A 52 7.64 -6.93 -7.37
C TYR A 52 8.00 -7.40 -5.97
N VAL A 53 7.56 -6.66 -4.97
CA VAL A 53 7.44 -7.14 -3.60
C VAL A 53 6.11 -7.88 -3.48
N ALA A 54 6.15 -9.21 -3.46
CA ALA A 54 4.96 -10.04 -3.30
C ALA A 54 4.53 -10.07 -1.84
N LYS A 55 3.25 -9.78 -1.60
CA LYS A 55 2.57 -9.93 -0.31
C LYS A 55 1.60 -11.09 -0.41
N PHE A 56 1.79 -12.08 0.43
CA PHE A 56 1.17 -13.40 0.29
C PHE A 56 -0.17 -13.50 1.01
N ARG A 57 -1.17 -14.06 0.32
CA ARG A 57 -2.51 -14.33 0.86
C ARG A 57 -2.48 -15.26 2.06
N GLY A 58 -1.57 -16.22 2.07
CA GLY A 58 -1.38 -17.20 3.15
C GLY A 58 -0.61 -16.65 4.36
N ALA A 59 -0.12 -15.40 4.34
CA ALA A 59 0.57 -14.79 5.47
C ALA A 59 -0.39 -14.47 6.62
N GLY A 60 0.15 -14.29 7.84
CA GLY A 60 -0.53 -14.28 9.12
C GLY A 60 -1.84 -13.49 9.25
N GLN A 61 -2.03 -12.37 8.54
CA GLN A 61 -3.28 -11.60 8.59
C GLN A 61 -4.26 -11.94 7.45
N GLY A 62 -3.87 -12.84 6.57
CA GLY A 62 -4.69 -13.32 5.47
C GLY A 62 -5.05 -12.24 4.43
N PRO A 63 -6.10 -12.52 3.61
CA PRO A 63 -6.49 -11.65 2.51
C PRO A 63 -6.87 -10.22 2.92
N LEU A 64 -7.35 -9.99 4.15
CA LEU A 64 -7.77 -8.67 4.59
C LEU A 64 -6.62 -7.66 4.60
N ALA A 65 -5.39 -8.08 4.91
CA ALA A 65 -4.22 -7.21 4.79
C ALA A 65 -3.97 -6.80 3.33
N LEU A 66 -4.20 -7.69 2.36
CA LEU A 66 -4.10 -7.37 0.93
C LEU A 66 -5.21 -6.43 0.47
N VAL A 67 -6.42 -6.56 1.03
CA VAL A 67 -7.52 -5.60 0.82
C VAL A 67 -7.11 -4.21 1.30
N ALA A 68 -6.51 -4.11 2.49
CA ALA A 68 -6.03 -2.83 3.03
C ALA A 68 -4.95 -2.22 2.14
N GLU A 69 -3.99 -3.03 1.66
CA GLU A 69 -2.96 -2.58 0.72
C GLU A 69 -3.54 -2.01 -0.57
N ILE A 70 -4.50 -2.72 -1.19
CA ILE A 70 -5.10 -2.28 -2.45
C ILE A 70 -5.92 -1.00 -2.23
N ILE A 71 -6.84 -1.02 -1.26
CA ILE A 71 -7.73 0.13 -1.03
C ILE A 71 -6.94 1.36 -0.62
N ALA A 72 -6.04 1.25 0.37
CA ALA A 72 -5.25 2.38 0.81
C ALA A 72 -4.23 2.81 -0.25
N GLY A 73 -3.52 1.86 -0.88
CA GLY A 73 -2.54 2.19 -1.92
C GLY A 73 -3.16 2.93 -3.09
N GLU A 74 -4.24 2.41 -3.67
CA GLU A 74 -4.92 3.02 -4.82
C GLU A 74 -5.64 4.33 -4.46
N LEU A 75 -6.24 4.41 -3.27
CA LEU A 75 -6.81 5.67 -2.78
C LEU A 75 -5.71 6.74 -2.62
N GLY A 76 -4.57 6.38 -2.03
CA GLY A 76 -3.41 7.27 -1.89
C GLY A 76 -2.93 7.80 -3.25
N ARG A 77 -2.79 6.93 -4.26
CA ARG A 77 -2.40 7.30 -5.63
C ARG A 77 -3.38 8.30 -6.25
N ARG A 78 -4.69 8.05 -6.12
CA ARG A 78 -5.75 8.93 -6.65
C ARG A 78 -5.80 10.28 -5.94
N LEU A 79 -5.34 10.34 -4.69
CA LEU A 79 -5.18 11.57 -3.94
C LEU A 79 -3.84 12.29 -4.22
N GLY A 80 -3.02 11.76 -5.14
CA GLY A 80 -1.75 12.38 -5.56
C GLY A 80 -0.55 12.03 -4.67
N LEU A 81 -0.70 11.09 -3.74
CA LEU A 81 0.42 10.55 -2.97
C LEU A 81 1.22 9.56 -3.81
N ARG A 82 2.52 9.51 -3.57
CA ARG A 82 3.40 8.55 -4.26
C ARG A 82 3.33 7.20 -3.54
N VAL A 83 2.68 6.25 -4.19
CA VAL A 83 2.60 4.85 -3.80
C VAL A 83 3.04 4.01 -5.01
N PRO A 84 3.87 2.99 -4.85
CA PRO A 84 4.27 2.11 -5.96
C PRO A 84 3.04 1.48 -6.63
N ASP A 85 3.18 1.12 -7.91
CA ASP A 85 2.13 0.46 -8.66
C ASP A 85 1.80 -0.90 -8.05
N LEU A 86 0.53 -1.29 -8.12
CA LEU A 86 0.02 -2.54 -7.59
C LEU A 86 -0.41 -3.46 -8.73
N VAL A 87 -0.13 -4.75 -8.59
CA VAL A 87 -0.56 -5.79 -9.54
C VAL A 87 -1.14 -6.98 -8.77
N LEU A 88 -1.99 -7.76 -9.42
CA LEU A 88 -2.40 -9.07 -8.93
C LEU A 88 -1.39 -10.10 -9.41
N ALA A 89 -0.64 -10.71 -8.49
CA ALA A 89 0.43 -11.65 -8.78
C ALA A 89 -0.08 -13.10 -8.59
N ASP A 90 -0.14 -13.85 -9.69
CA ASP A 90 -0.54 -15.26 -9.68
C ASP A 90 0.68 -16.13 -9.37
N LEU A 91 0.58 -16.92 -8.32
CA LEU A 91 1.66 -17.77 -7.82
C LEU A 91 1.37 -19.24 -8.09
N ASP A 92 2.24 -19.88 -8.87
CA ASP A 92 2.27 -21.35 -8.98
C ASP A 92 2.99 -21.94 -7.76
N PRO A 93 2.35 -22.85 -7.00
CA PRO A 93 2.97 -23.46 -5.81
C PRO A 93 4.23 -24.29 -6.12
N GLN A 94 4.49 -24.66 -7.38
CA GLN A 94 5.71 -25.34 -7.79
C GLN A 94 6.97 -24.50 -7.54
N ILE A 95 6.85 -23.16 -7.50
CA ILE A 95 7.93 -22.25 -7.12
C ILE A 95 8.49 -22.58 -5.74
N ALA A 96 7.66 -23.06 -4.81
CA ALA A 96 8.08 -23.48 -3.48
C ALA A 96 9.07 -24.67 -3.50
N ALA A 97 9.11 -25.46 -4.55
CA ALA A 97 9.99 -26.63 -4.61
C ALA A 97 11.50 -26.28 -4.61
N SER A 98 11.85 -25.07 -5.02
CA SER A 98 13.24 -24.58 -5.05
C SER A 98 13.64 -23.81 -3.79
N GLU A 99 12.72 -23.53 -2.89
CA GLU A 99 12.96 -22.77 -1.65
C GLU A 99 13.53 -23.72 -0.57
N PRO A 100 14.69 -23.43 0.04
CA PRO A 100 15.27 -24.30 1.06
C PRO A 100 14.63 -24.17 2.44
N ASP A 101 13.97 -23.03 2.73
CA ASP A 101 13.35 -22.76 4.03
C ASP A 101 11.95 -23.39 4.09
N PRO A 102 11.68 -24.37 4.99
CA PRO A 102 10.38 -25.02 5.07
C PRO A 102 9.22 -24.08 5.42
N GLU A 103 9.47 -23.03 6.24
CA GLU A 103 8.44 -22.04 6.61
C GLU A 103 8.01 -21.24 5.38
N ILE A 104 8.97 -20.84 4.56
CA ILE A 104 8.70 -20.14 3.30
C ILE A 104 8.01 -21.07 2.30
N GLN A 105 8.44 -22.35 2.21
CA GLN A 105 7.74 -23.33 1.37
C GLN A 105 6.27 -23.46 1.73
N ASP A 106 5.96 -23.55 3.02
CA ASP A 106 4.59 -23.68 3.51
C ASP A 106 3.77 -22.43 3.22
N LEU A 107 4.37 -21.23 3.39
CA LEU A 107 3.75 -19.97 3.03
C LEU A 107 3.42 -19.91 1.53
N LEU A 108 4.37 -20.27 0.66
CA LEU A 108 4.17 -20.26 -0.79
C LEU A 108 3.07 -21.23 -1.22
N ARG A 109 3.02 -22.45 -0.62
CA ARG A 109 1.94 -23.43 -0.88
C ARG A 109 0.57 -22.90 -0.41
N ALA A 110 0.52 -22.26 0.76
CA ALA A 110 -0.71 -21.66 1.29
C ALA A 110 -1.17 -20.43 0.47
N SER A 111 -0.30 -19.92 -0.39
CA SER A 111 -0.52 -18.71 -1.20
C SER A 111 -0.72 -19.02 -2.69
N GLU A 112 -1.03 -20.28 -3.05
CA GLU A 112 -1.36 -20.65 -4.44
C GLU A 112 -2.43 -19.74 -5.04
N GLY A 113 -2.22 -19.28 -6.29
CA GLY A 113 -3.12 -18.40 -7.02
C GLY A 113 -2.85 -16.92 -6.72
N LEU A 114 -3.89 -16.10 -6.64
CA LEU A 114 -3.76 -14.64 -6.56
C LEU A 114 -3.18 -14.15 -5.23
N ASN A 115 -2.17 -13.31 -5.35
CA ASN A 115 -1.52 -12.53 -4.29
C ASN A 115 -1.38 -11.09 -4.76
N LEU A 116 -0.80 -10.22 -3.92
CA LEU A 116 -0.54 -8.84 -4.28
C LEU A 116 0.94 -8.64 -4.62
N GLY A 117 1.23 -8.02 -5.75
CA GLY A 117 2.54 -7.49 -6.10
C GLY A 117 2.56 -5.97 -5.94
N VAL A 118 3.59 -5.47 -5.28
CA VAL A 118 3.89 -4.03 -5.16
C VAL A 118 5.14 -3.77 -5.99
N ASP A 119 5.10 -2.81 -6.93
CA ASP A 119 6.25 -2.53 -7.81
C ASP A 119 7.51 -2.26 -6.99
N PHE A 120 8.58 -2.94 -7.34
CA PHE A 120 9.86 -2.81 -6.65
C PHE A 120 10.57 -1.53 -7.10
N LEU A 121 10.95 -0.69 -6.16
CA LEU A 121 11.67 0.57 -6.41
C LEU A 121 13.18 0.34 -6.29
N PRO A 122 13.90 0.05 -7.39
CA PRO A 122 15.31 -0.31 -7.32
C PRO A 122 16.17 0.86 -6.83
N GLY A 123 16.98 0.60 -5.80
CA GLY A 123 17.84 1.63 -5.19
C GLY A 123 17.12 2.60 -4.27
N ALA A 124 15.85 2.35 -3.94
CA ALA A 124 15.18 3.11 -2.88
C ALA A 124 15.86 2.84 -1.52
N ALA A 125 15.91 3.86 -0.67
CA ALA A 125 16.39 3.76 0.70
C ALA A 125 15.23 3.96 1.68
N GLY A 126 15.29 3.30 2.85
CA GLY A 126 14.36 3.55 3.93
C GLY A 126 14.37 5.03 4.35
N PHE A 127 13.21 5.58 4.64
CA PHE A 127 13.11 6.95 5.14
C PHE A 127 13.60 7.02 6.59
N ASP A 128 14.64 7.79 6.82
CA ASP A 128 15.12 8.16 8.16
C ASP A 128 14.72 9.60 8.46
N PRO A 129 13.87 9.87 9.47
CA PRO A 129 13.44 11.22 9.83
C PRO A 129 14.58 12.13 10.30
N LEU A 130 15.75 11.59 10.64
CA LEU A 130 16.95 12.36 10.98
C LEU A 130 17.74 12.76 9.72
N GLY A 131 17.69 11.95 8.69
CA GLY A 131 18.41 12.17 7.41
C GLY A 131 17.58 12.86 6.33
N TRP A 132 16.25 12.73 6.38
CA TRP A 132 15.35 13.27 5.37
C TRP A 132 14.27 14.14 5.97
N THR A 133 13.93 15.20 5.29
CA THR A 133 12.86 16.11 5.72
C THR A 133 11.72 16.09 4.73
N ALA A 134 10.52 15.70 5.19
CA ALA A 134 9.28 15.92 4.46
C ALA A 134 8.90 17.41 4.52
N ASP A 135 8.45 18.00 3.42
CA ASP A 135 7.86 19.34 3.49
C ASP A 135 6.52 19.32 4.25
N LYS A 136 6.07 20.50 4.72
CA LYS A 136 4.85 20.61 5.53
C LYS A 136 3.61 20.10 4.78
N ALA A 137 3.44 20.49 3.53
CA ALA A 137 2.26 20.15 2.75
C ALA A 137 2.16 18.63 2.55
N PHE A 138 3.27 17.99 2.12
CA PHE A 138 3.32 16.53 1.99
C PHE A 138 3.08 15.83 3.34
N ALA A 139 3.72 16.27 4.42
CA ALA A 139 3.53 15.68 5.74
C ALA A 139 2.06 15.77 6.21
N SER A 140 1.40 16.90 5.95
CA SER A 140 -0.03 17.10 6.28
C SER A 140 -0.93 16.20 5.44
N GLN A 141 -0.65 16.05 4.16
CA GLN A 141 -1.42 15.16 3.27
C GLN A 141 -1.28 13.69 3.70
N VAL A 142 -0.07 13.24 4.03
CA VAL A 142 0.15 11.86 4.52
C VAL A 142 -0.52 11.64 5.85
N LEU A 143 -0.40 12.57 6.80
CA LEU A 143 -1.06 12.45 8.11
C LEU A 143 -2.58 12.43 7.97
N TRP A 144 -3.16 13.29 7.12
CA TRP A 144 -4.58 13.29 6.79
C TRP A 144 -5.01 11.95 6.20
N PHE A 145 -4.23 11.44 5.23
CA PHE A 145 -4.48 10.17 4.57
C PHE A 145 -4.43 8.99 5.54
N ASP A 146 -3.37 8.90 6.36
CA ASP A 146 -3.25 7.82 7.35
C ASP A 146 -4.35 7.88 8.43
N THR A 147 -4.81 9.08 8.77
CA THR A 147 -6.01 9.26 9.63
C THR A 147 -7.27 8.74 8.94
N LEU A 148 -7.45 9.00 7.64
CA LEU A 148 -8.59 8.52 6.85
C LEU A 148 -8.64 6.99 6.80
N VAL A 149 -7.52 6.36 6.43
CA VAL A 149 -7.44 4.90 6.28
C VAL A 149 -7.11 4.18 7.59
N GLN A 150 -6.90 4.91 8.69
CA GLN A 150 -6.50 4.40 10.00
C GLN A 150 -5.21 3.56 9.94
N ASN A 151 -4.19 4.03 9.25
CA ASN A 151 -2.89 3.38 9.21
C ASN A 151 -2.08 3.70 10.47
N VAL A 152 -2.20 2.85 11.48
CA VAL A 152 -1.53 3.03 12.78
C VAL A 152 -0.06 2.62 12.77
N ASP A 153 0.42 1.99 11.71
CA ASP A 153 1.76 1.40 11.64
C ASP A 153 2.82 2.33 11.05
N ARG A 154 2.44 3.51 10.52
CA ARG A 154 3.39 4.51 10.02
C ARG A 154 3.98 5.33 11.17
N THR A 155 4.86 4.69 11.93
CA THR A 155 5.44 5.26 13.16
C THR A 155 6.90 5.68 12.97
N TRP A 156 7.46 6.36 13.96
CA TRP A 156 8.87 6.72 13.94
C TRP A 156 9.82 5.50 14.02
N ARG A 157 9.34 4.35 14.50
CA ARG A 157 10.10 3.07 14.54
C ARG A 157 9.96 2.29 13.26
N ASN A 158 8.80 2.40 12.61
CA ASN A 158 8.45 1.76 11.35
C ASN A 158 7.84 2.80 10.41
N PRO A 159 8.67 3.63 9.74
CA PRO A 159 8.17 4.72 8.94
C PRO A 159 7.27 4.30 7.78
N ASN A 160 7.44 3.09 7.24
CA ASN A 160 6.75 2.61 6.05
C ASN A 160 6.78 3.64 4.91
N LEU A 161 7.95 4.27 4.77
CA LEU A 161 8.28 5.28 3.76
C LEU A 161 9.63 4.94 3.13
N LEU A 162 9.72 5.12 1.82
CA LEU A 162 10.97 5.02 1.06
C LEU A 162 11.34 6.37 0.48
N VAL A 163 12.64 6.58 0.26
CA VAL A 163 13.15 7.67 -0.56
C VAL A 163 13.66 7.09 -1.87
N TRP A 164 13.03 7.49 -2.96
CA TRP A 164 13.38 7.07 -4.31
C TRP A 164 13.43 8.26 -5.26
N HIS A 165 14.54 8.42 -5.99
CA HIS A 165 14.79 9.59 -6.85
C HIS A 165 14.54 10.93 -6.13
N GLY A 166 14.95 11.04 -4.87
CA GLY A 166 14.79 12.25 -4.06
C GLY A 166 13.33 12.57 -3.67
N LYS A 167 12.41 11.63 -3.82
CA LYS A 167 11.00 11.75 -3.44
C LYS A 167 10.64 10.72 -2.39
N ILE A 168 9.73 11.08 -1.49
CA ILE A 168 9.21 10.16 -0.47
C ILE A 168 8.03 9.39 -1.05
N TRP A 169 8.05 8.07 -0.86
CA TRP A 169 7.05 7.11 -1.32
C TRP A 169 6.44 6.39 -0.13
N LEU A 170 5.13 6.22 -0.14
CA LEU A 170 4.41 5.47 0.88
C LEU A 170 4.37 3.99 0.50
N ILE A 171 4.66 3.14 1.47
CA ILE A 171 4.59 1.68 1.32
C ILE A 171 3.89 1.07 2.55
N ASP A 172 3.56 -0.21 2.44
CA ASP A 172 3.06 -1.04 3.53
C ASP A 172 1.81 -0.47 4.24
N HIS A 173 0.67 -0.63 3.57
CA HIS A 173 -0.64 -0.20 4.08
C HIS A 173 -1.45 -1.36 4.70
N GLY A 174 -0.85 -2.55 4.86
CA GLY A 174 -1.55 -3.74 5.33
C GLY A 174 -2.16 -3.63 6.72
N ALA A 175 -1.65 -2.72 7.55
CA ALA A 175 -2.19 -2.43 8.88
C ALA A 175 -3.32 -1.36 8.86
N ALA A 176 -3.64 -0.79 7.69
CA ALA A 176 -4.76 0.15 7.54
C ALA A 176 -6.11 -0.56 7.61
N LEU A 177 -7.18 0.20 7.75
CA LEU A 177 -8.56 -0.29 7.67
C LEU A 177 -8.88 -1.41 8.67
N TYR A 178 -8.23 -1.40 9.82
CA TYR A 178 -8.31 -2.48 10.81
C TYR A 178 -9.73 -2.82 11.27
N PHE A 179 -10.71 -1.95 11.02
CA PHE A 179 -12.11 -2.18 11.32
C PHE A 179 -12.67 -3.44 10.63
N HIS A 180 -12.07 -3.88 9.53
CA HIS A 180 -12.51 -5.05 8.78
C HIS A 180 -12.32 -6.38 9.54
N HIS A 181 -11.44 -6.40 10.55
CA HIS A 181 -11.28 -7.56 11.44
C HIS A 181 -12.42 -7.66 12.49
N ASN A 182 -13.14 -6.57 12.76
CA ASN A 182 -14.30 -6.56 13.63
C ASN A 182 -15.36 -5.57 13.13
N PRO A 183 -16.07 -5.89 12.04
CA PRO A 183 -16.99 -4.97 11.38
C PRO A 183 -18.19 -4.59 12.25
N VAL A 184 -18.57 -5.42 13.23
CA VAL A 184 -19.69 -5.15 14.14
C VAL A 184 -19.43 -3.94 15.03
N THR A 185 -18.17 -3.69 15.40
CA THR A 185 -17.74 -2.56 16.22
C THR A 185 -17.11 -1.43 15.41
N ALA A 186 -17.22 -1.49 14.08
CA ALA A 186 -16.64 -0.50 13.19
C ALA A 186 -17.27 0.88 13.41
N ASP A 187 -16.46 1.84 13.82
CA ASP A 187 -16.88 3.23 14.03
C ASP A 187 -16.00 4.17 13.17
N PRO A 188 -16.57 4.81 12.14
CA PRO A 188 -15.86 5.81 11.34
C PRO A 188 -15.41 7.03 12.13
N LEU A 189 -16.00 7.29 13.30
CA LEU A 189 -15.65 8.41 14.17
C LEU A 189 -14.61 8.03 15.23
N LYS A 190 -14.15 6.76 15.24
CA LYS A 190 -13.12 6.33 16.18
C LYS A 190 -11.88 7.23 16.08
N PRO A 191 -11.40 7.77 17.22
CA PRO A 191 -10.19 8.59 17.24
C PRO A 191 -8.98 7.86 16.64
N PHE A 192 -8.15 8.61 15.91
CA PHE A 192 -6.86 8.17 15.40
C PHE A 192 -5.76 8.78 16.28
N ASP A 193 -4.97 7.94 16.93
CA ASP A 193 -3.83 8.37 17.72
C ASP A 193 -2.60 8.60 16.82
N ALA A 194 -2.23 9.84 16.63
CA ALA A 194 -1.09 10.25 15.82
C ALA A 194 0.20 10.51 16.65
N THR A 195 0.20 10.25 17.94
CA THR A 195 1.36 10.56 18.83
C THR A 195 2.64 9.84 18.40
N GLN A 196 2.53 8.68 17.78
CA GLN A 196 3.66 7.90 17.28
C GLN A 196 3.88 8.04 15.77
N HIS A 197 3.01 8.78 15.06
CA HIS A 197 3.11 8.91 13.62
C HIS A 197 4.35 9.70 13.20
N VAL A 198 5.15 9.14 12.28
CA VAL A 198 6.48 9.67 11.90
C VAL A 198 6.47 11.11 11.39
N LEU A 199 5.36 11.55 10.80
CA LEU A 199 5.20 12.90 10.24
C LEU A 199 4.29 13.81 11.09
N ALA A 200 3.80 13.38 12.27
CA ALA A 200 2.81 14.15 13.04
C ALA A 200 3.28 15.57 13.37
N ALA A 201 4.46 15.71 13.95
CA ALA A 201 5.00 17.02 14.35
C ALA A 201 5.06 18.04 13.20
N ARG A 202 5.23 17.57 11.95
CA ARG A 202 5.31 18.42 10.76
C ARG A 202 3.98 18.54 10.04
N GLY A 203 3.15 17.52 10.11
CA GLY A 203 1.88 17.45 9.39
C GLY A 203 0.71 18.14 10.10
N LEU A 204 0.64 18.07 11.43
CA LEU A 204 -0.45 18.65 12.20
C LEU A 204 -0.72 20.13 11.89
N PRO A 205 0.31 21.02 11.77
CA PRO A 205 0.06 22.44 11.50
C PRO A 205 -0.58 22.76 10.14
N GLY A 206 -0.67 21.78 9.23
CA GLY A 206 -1.28 21.96 7.89
C GLY A 206 -2.46 21.01 7.64
N LEU A 207 -2.99 20.40 8.69
CA LEU A 207 -4.04 19.37 8.56
C LEU A 207 -5.33 19.93 7.96
N ASP A 208 -5.72 21.14 8.34
CA ASP A 208 -6.93 21.79 7.83
C ASP A 208 -6.83 22.12 6.34
N GLU A 209 -5.64 22.58 5.89
CA GLU A 209 -5.39 22.82 4.47
C GLU A 209 -5.38 21.52 3.66
N ALA A 210 -4.81 20.45 4.23
CA ALA A 210 -4.84 19.12 3.63
C ALA A 210 -6.28 18.61 3.54
N HIS A 211 -7.09 18.79 4.59
CA HIS A 211 -8.50 18.40 4.60
C HIS A 211 -9.30 19.16 3.54
N ALA A 212 -9.15 20.47 3.48
CA ALA A 212 -9.84 21.29 2.48
C ALA A 212 -9.52 20.87 1.03
N THR A 213 -8.31 20.36 0.81
CA THR A 213 -7.85 19.91 -0.51
C THR A 213 -8.29 18.49 -0.84
N LEU A 214 -8.14 17.56 0.11
CA LEU A 214 -8.27 16.12 -0.15
C LEU A 214 -9.68 15.58 0.09
N ALA A 215 -10.40 16.08 1.10
CA ALA A 215 -11.74 15.57 1.44
C ALA A 215 -12.75 15.67 0.27
N PRO A 216 -12.79 16.76 -0.52
CA PRO A 216 -13.68 16.84 -1.68
C PRO A 216 -13.39 15.82 -2.78
N LEU A 217 -12.14 15.31 -2.85
CA LEU A 217 -11.74 14.31 -3.84
C LEU A 217 -12.23 12.90 -3.47
N VAL A 218 -12.46 12.62 -2.19
CA VAL A 218 -12.94 11.31 -1.71
C VAL A 218 -14.44 11.19 -1.98
N THR A 219 -14.80 11.01 -3.25
CA THR A 219 -16.20 10.81 -3.67
C THR A 219 -16.60 9.34 -3.55
N GLU A 220 -17.90 9.08 -3.48
CA GLU A 220 -18.44 7.71 -3.49
C GLU A 220 -18.00 6.95 -4.75
N GLY A 221 -18.10 7.59 -5.93
CA GLY A 221 -17.68 6.99 -7.19
C GLY A 221 -16.18 6.61 -7.20
N MET A 222 -15.27 7.47 -6.66
CA MET A 222 -13.86 7.13 -6.53
C MET A 222 -13.68 5.92 -5.61
N LEU A 223 -14.36 5.86 -4.48
CA LEU A 223 -14.26 4.76 -3.53
C LEU A 223 -14.80 3.44 -4.12
N GLU A 224 -15.90 3.51 -4.88
CA GLU A 224 -16.42 2.34 -5.61
C GLU A 224 -15.44 1.83 -6.67
N GLU A 225 -14.81 2.74 -7.39
CA GLU A 225 -13.76 2.38 -8.36
C GLU A 225 -12.57 1.70 -7.69
N VAL A 226 -12.11 2.23 -6.56
CA VAL A 226 -11.03 1.62 -5.78
C VAL A 226 -11.45 0.25 -5.23
N ALA A 227 -12.65 0.12 -4.69
CA ALA A 227 -13.15 -1.15 -4.17
C ALA A 227 -13.25 -2.22 -5.27
N ARG A 228 -13.59 -1.87 -6.51
CA ARG A 228 -13.65 -2.80 -7.63
C ARG A 228 -12.29 -3.40 -8.03
N LEU A 229 -11.17 -2.80 -7.61
CA LEU A 229 -9.83 -3.33 -7.87
C LEU A 229 -9.51 -4.55 -7.00
N VAL A 230 -10.22 -4.73 -5.89
CA VAL A 230 -10.01 -5.83 -4.95
C VAL A 230 -10.73 -7.09 -5.46
N PRO A 231 -10.06 -8.26 -5.52
CA PRO A 231 -10.73 -9.52 -5.77
C PRO A 231 -11.88 -9.75 -4.80
N ALA A 232 -13.07 -10.07 -5.32
CA ALA A 232 -14.30 -10.11 -4.53
C ALA A 232 -14.22 -11.11 -3.36
N GLU A 233 -13.51 -12.20 -3.55
CA GLU A 233 -13.29 -13.25 -2.56
C GLU A 233 -12.39 -12.84 -1.38
N TRP A 234 -11.70 -11.68 -1.47
CA TRP A 234 -10.82 -11.20 -0.39
C TRP A 234 -11.54 -10.34 0.65
N PHE A 235 -12.71 -9.78 0.34
CA PHE A 235 -13.40 -8.80 1.19
C PHE A 235 -13.89 -9.33 2.54
N GLY A 236 -14.05 -10.63 2.71
CA GLY A 236 -14.69 -11.18 3.90
C GLY A 236 -16.13 -10.67 4.09
N GLU A 237 -16.53 -10.47 5.35
CA GLU A 237 -17.91 -10.07 5.71
C GLU A 237 -18.25 -8.60 5.39
N VAL A 238 -17.25 -7.72 5.28
CA VAL A 238 -17.48 -6.27 5.08
C VAL A 238 -18.02 -5.98 3.68
N GLY A 239 -17.53 -6.70 2.68
CA GLY A 239 -17.85 -6.44 1.27
C GLY A 239 -17.40 -5.06 0.79
N GLY A 240 -17.24 -4.86 -0.51
CA GLY A 240 -16.78 -3.59 -1.07
C GLY A 240 -17.60 -2.38 -0.63
N ALA A 241 -18.94 -2.51 -0.57
CA ALA A 241 -19.85 -1.45 -0.16
C ALA A 241 -19.61 -0.99 1.29
N GLY A 242 -19.20 -1.88 2.18
CA GLY A 242 -18.88 -1.55 3.57
C GLY A 242 -17.65 -0.64 3.66
N TYR A 243 -16.60 -0.90 2.87
CA TYR A 243 -15.44 0.00 2.80
C TYR A 243 -15.80 1.37 2.24
N VAL A 244 -16.60 1.42 1.18
CA VAL A 244 -17.08 2.68 0.60
C VAL A 244 -17.82 3.50 1.65
N ALA A 245 -18.80 2.91 2.33
CA ALA A 245 -19.59 3.61 3.35
C ALA A 245 -18.72 4.09 4.52
N TYR A 246 -17.80 3.27 4.98
CA TYR A 246 -16.89 3.61 6.08
C TYR A 246 -15.98 4.79 5.72
N LEU A 247 -15.26 4.69 4.61
CA LEU A 247 -14.31 5.71 4.17
C LEU A 247 -14.99 7.02 3.82
N ARG A 248 -16.19 6.96 3.20
CA ARG A 248 -16.98 8.16 2.90
C ARG A 248 -17.32 8.96 4.15
N ARG A 249 -17.80 8.29 5.19
CA ARG A 249 -18.13 8.93 6.46
C ARG A 249 -16.89 9.48 7.15
N ARG A 250 -15.79 8.72 7.15
CA ARG A 250 -14.57 9.12 7.82
C ARG A 250 -13.88 10.30 7.12
N ALA A 251 -13.91 10.38 5.80
CA ALA A 251 -13.34 11.48 5.03
C ALA A 251 -13.89 12.85 5.46
N ALA A 252 -15.15 12.92 5.85
CA ALA A 252 -15.78 14.16 6.25
C ALA A 252 -15.31 14.69 7.61
N VAL A 253 -14.71 13.83 8.45
CA VAL A 253 -14.43 14.14 9.87
C VAL A 253 -12.96 13.96 10.27
N VAL A 254 -12.04 13.84 9.30
CA VAL A 254 -10.62 13.57 9.59
C VAL A 254 -10.02 14.54 10.61
N PRO A 255 -10.19 15.88 10.53
CA PRO A 255 -9.62 16.79 11.53
C PRO A 255 -10.21 16.61 12.94
N GLU A 256 -11.45 16.14 13.03
CA GLU A 256 -12.17 15.99 14.30
C GLU A 256 -11.74 14.71 15.06
N VAL A 257 -11.28 13.71 14.32
CA VAL A 257 -10.96 12.38 14.90
C VAL A 257 -9.49 12.17 15.19
N ILE A 258 -8.60 13.07 14.77
CA ILE A 258 -7.17 12.97 15.07
C ILE A 258 -6.90 13.35 16.53
N ARG A 259 -5.97 12.62 17.14
CA ARG A 259 -5.41 12.91 18.47
C ARG A 259 -3.90 12.88 18.38
N ALA A 260 -3.22 13.87 18.94
CA ALA A 260 -1.77 14.00 18.92
C ALA A 260 -1.24 14.65 20.22
#